data_6c13b8c65f5a6416701c1b192151e13e
#
_entry.id   6c13b8c65f5a6416701c1b192151e13e
#
_cell.length_a   1.000
_cell.length_b   1.000
_cell.length_c   1.000
_cell.angle_alpha   90.00
_cell.angle_beta   90.00
_cell.angle_gamma   90.00
#
_symmetry.space_group_name_H-M   'P 1'
#
loop_
_entity.id
_entity.type
_entity.pdbx_description
1 polymer ?
#
loop_
_entity_poly.entity_id
_entity_poly.type
_entity_poly.pdbx_seq_one_letter_code
_entity_poly.pdbx_strand_id
1 'polypeptide(L)'
;MHSVLRNGDLVEIVTRSEQTAPAEWADLAASGRARAEIRRSSRSRRRREAEAVGRRVLETALAAAESDAAMAAGGSNGAETAGGWGARVTDQQVLRAARQLPGLADTACAADAFRSLGEGKIAAADLLAHLDLSADDAT
;
A
#
# COMPACT_ATOMS: atom_id res chain seq x y z
N MET A 1 -30.81 -4.03 0.27
CA MET A 1 -32.07 -4.59 0.81
C MET A 1 -32.33 -3.92 2.13
N HIS A 2 -33.43 -3.20 2.27
CA HIS A 2 -33.87 -2.58 3.52
C HIS A 2 -35.04 -3.37 4.02
N SER A 3 -34.86 -4.12 5.12
CA SER A 3 -35.95 -4.78 5.81
C SER A 3 -36.31 -3.98 7.05
N VAL A 4 -37.57 -3.70 7.23
CA VAL A 4 -38.09 -3.03 8.43
C VAL A 4 -38.41 -4.12 9.46
N LEU A 5 -37.71 -4.07 10.59
CA LEU A 5 -37.93 -5.00 11.69
C LEU A 5 -39.21 -4.61 12.49
N ARG A 6 -39.97 -5.62 12.89
CA ARG A 6 -41.19 -5.46 13.70
C ARG A 6 -40.99 -6.05 15.09
N ASN A 7 -41.82 -5.64 16.03
CA ASN A 7 -41.85 -6.25 17.38
C ASN A 7 -42.11 -7.74 17.26
N GLY A 8 -41.24 -8.56 17.84
CA GLY A 8 -41.35 -10.02 17.80
C GLY A 8 -40.47 -10.70 16.74
N ASP A 9 -39.80 -9.94 15.88
CA ASP A 9 -38.85 -10.51 14.92
C ASP A 9 -37.60 -11.06 15.62
N LEU A 10 -37.23 -12.27 15.27
CA LEU A 10 -35.96 -12.87 15.69
C LEU A 10 -34.86 -12.48 14.71
N VAL A 11 -33.82 -11.84 15.20
CA VAL A 11 -32.70 -11.35 14.37
C VAL A 11 -31.41 -12.05 14.77
N GLU A 12 -30.73 -12.67 13.78
CA GLU A 12 -29.42 -13.21 13.94
C GLU A 12 -28.39 -12.28 13.30
N ILE A 13 -27.38 -11.84 14.06
CA ILE A 13 -26.28 -11.02 13.55
C ILE A 13 -25.10 -11.93 13.24
N VAL A 14 -24.88 -12.22 11.96
CA VAL A 14 -23.74 -13.01 11.51
C VAL A 14 -22.55 -12.08 11.31
N THR A 15 -21.53 -12.24 12.13
CA THR A 15 -20.27 -11.49 12.03
C THR A 15 -19.16 -12.34 11.42
N ARG A 16 -18.35 -11.74 10.56
CA ARG A 16 -17.15 -12.38 9.98
C ARG A 16 -15.96 -11.43 10.17
N SER A 17 -14.81 -11.97 10.53
CA SER A 17 -13.59 -11.20 10.81
C SER A 17 -13.11 -10.36 9.61
N GLU A 18 -13.38 -10.83 8.40
CA GLU A 18 -12.95 -10.17 7.15
C GLU A 18 -13.98 -9.21 6.57
N GLN A 19 -15.17 -9.18 7.15
CA GLN A 19 -16.25 -8.35 6.63
C GLN A 19 -16.18 -6.94 7.23
N THR A 20 -15.91 -5.96 6.37
CA THR A 20 -15.90 -4.55 6.75
C THR A 20 -17.13 -3.86 6.17
N ALA A 21 -17.80 -3.04 6.97
CA ALA A 21 -18.95 -2.27 6.52
C ALA A 21 -18.54 -1.32 5.38
N PRO A 22 -19.32 -1.25 4.28
CA PRO A 22 -19.12 -0.26 3.24
C PRO A 22 -19.19 1.16 3.79
N ALA A 23 -18.42 2.09 3.21
CA ALA A 23 -18.37 3.48 3.67
C ALA A 23 -19.74 4.17 3.61
N GLU A 24 -20.57 3.80 2.64
CA GLU A 24 -21.92 4.30 2.40
C GLU A 24 -22.87 4.01 3.57
N TRP A 25 -22.60 2.96 4.33
CA TRP A 25 -23.40 2.63 5.50
C TRP A 25 -23.24 3.64 6.65
N ALA A 26 -22.23 4.51 6.58
CA ALA A 26 -22.09 5.58 7.55
C ALA A 26 -23.26 6.56 7.53
N ASP A 27 -23.90 6.76 6.37
CA ASP A 27 -25.04 7.66 6.24
C ASP A 27 -26.34 6.99 6.66
N LEU A 28 -26.41 5.66 6.58
CA LEU A 28 -27.56 4.85 7.02
C LEU A 28 -27.54 4.55 8.53
N ALA A 29 -26.36 4.64 9.15
CA ALA A 29 -26.21 4.31 10.56
C ALA A 29 -26.93 5.32 11.46
N ALA A 30 -27.85 4.85 12.30
CA ALA A 30 -28.62 5.68 13.20
C ALA A 30 -27.75 6.25 14.34
N SER A 31 -26.79 5.46 14.88
CA SER A 31 -25.98 5.90 16.02
C SER A 31 -24.68 6.59 15.59
N GLY A 32 -24.28 7.63 16.33
CA GLY A 32 -23.01 8.34 16.10
C GLY A 32 -21.80 7.43 16.28
N ARG A 33 -21.86 6.47 17.20
CA ARG A 33 -20.81 5.48 17.42
C ARG A 33 -20.63 4.57 16.20
N ALA A 34 -21.71 4.06 15.63
CA ALA A 34 -21.65 3.22 14.43
C ALA A 34 -21.07 4.00 13.23
N ARG A 35 -21.50 5.25 13.03
CA ARG A 35 -20.94 6.13 11.99
C ARG A 35 -19.44 6.35 12.15
N ALA A 36 -19.01 6.63 13.37
CA ALA A 36 -17.58 6.85 13.67
C ALA A 36 -16.75 5.59 13.38
N GLU A 37 -17.23 4.41 13.74
CA GLU A 37 -16.55 3.15 13.52
C GLU A 37 -16.48 2.78 12.03
N ILE A 38 -17.56 2.97 11.28
CA ILE A 38 -17.57 2.75 9.82
C ILE A 38 -16.56 3.69 9.13
N ARG A 39 -16.53 4.97 9.50
CA ARG A 39 -15.56 5.93 8.94
C ARG A 39 -14.11 5.59 9.31
N ARG A 40 -13.89 5.09 10.52
CA ARG A 40 -12.56 4.66 10.98
C ARG A 40 -12.08 3.44 10.20
N SER A 41 -12.90 2.40 10.10
CA SER A 41 -12.58 1.17 9.37
C SER A 41 -12.37 1.44 7.88
N SER A 42 -13.19 2.28 7.26
CA SER A 42 -13.03 2.69 5.86
C SER A 42 -11.73 3.44 5.61
N ARG A 43 -11.33 4.34 6.51
CA ARG A 43 -10.03 5.03 6.42
C ARG A 43 -8.86 4.06 6.57
N SER A 44 -8.94 3.13 7.52
CA SER A 44 -7.91 2.10 7.72
C SER A 44 -7.76 1.22 6.48
N ARG A 45 -8.88 0.79 5.89
CA ARG A 45 -8.87 0.01 4.65
C ARG A 45 -8.22 0.77 3.49
N ARG A 46 -8.63 2.01 3.24
CA ARG A 46 -8.03 2.84 2.18
C ARG A 46 -6.52 3.00 2.35
N ARG A 47 -6.05 3.16 3.58
CA ARG A 47 -4.61 3.25 3.87
C ARG A 47 -3.88 1.97 3.48
N ARG A 48 -4.42 0.80 3.85
CA ARG A 48 -3.84 -0.51 3.50
C ARG A 48 -3.88 -0.77 1.99
N GLU A 49 -4.97 -0.39 1.33
CA GLU A 49 -5.09 -0.50 -0.12
C GLU A 49 -4.06 0.38 -0.83
N ALA A 50 -3.91 1.64 -0.41
CA ALA A 50 -2.90 2.55 -0.97
C ALA A 50 -1.48 2.04 -0.72
N GLU A 51 -1.18 1.50 0.46
CA GLU A 51 0.11 0.88 0.78
C GLU A 51 0.39 -0.33 -0.13
N ALA A 52 -0.58 -1.21 -0.31
CA ALA A 52 -0.45 -2.38 -1.19
C ALA A 52 -0.23 -1.98 -2.66
N VAL A 53 -0.96 -0.96 -3.13
CA VAL A 53 -0.78 -0.39 -4.47
C VAL A 53 0.62 0.21 -4.62
N GLY A 54 1.05 1.01 -3.65
CA GLY A 54 2.38 1.63 -3.67
C GLY A 54 3.52 0.61 -3.69
N ARG A 55 3.41 -0.45 -2.89
CA ARG A 55 4.39 -1.55 -2.91
C ARG A 55 4.45 -2.21 -4.30
N ARG A 56 3.31 -2.50 -4.89
CA ARG A 56 3.24 -3.09 -6.23
C ARG A 56 3.78 -2.15 -7.32
N VAL A 57 3.50 -0.85 -7.22
CA VAL A 57 4.04 0.15 -8.14
C VAL A 57 5.56 0.21 -8.06
N LEU A 58 6.14 0.18 -6.86
CA LEU A 58 7.58 0.15 -6.67
C LEU A 58 8.21 -1.12 -7.24
N GLU A 59 7.62 -2.29 -6.97
CA GLU A 59 8.08 -3.57 -7.52
C GLU A 59 8.09 -3.56 -9.06
N THR A 60 7.02 -3.03 -9.67
CA THR A 60 6.93 -2.92 -11.14
C THR A 60 7.97 -1.95 -11.69
N ALA A 61 8.20 -0.83 -11.02
CA ALA A 61 9.18 0.17 -11.46
C ALA A 61 10.62 -0.34 -11.32
N LEU A 62 10.92 -1.11 -10.27
CA LEU A 62 12.19 -1.79 -10.11
C LEU A 62 12.44 -2.82 -11.22
N ALA A 63 11.44 -3.65 -11.52
CA ALA A 63 11.54 -4.64 -12.59
C ALA A 63 11.74 -3.99 -13.97
N ALA A 64 11.10 -2.86 -14.23
CA ALA A 64 11.30 -2.08 -15.46
C ALA A 64 12.72 -1.52 -15.55
N ALA A 65 13.23 -0.94 -14.45
CA ALA A 65 14.59 -0.39 -14.41
C ALA A 65 15.67 -1.47 -14.64
N GLU A 66 15.46 -2.70 -14.17
CA GLU A 66 16.34 -3.83 -14.47
C GLU A 66 16.31 -4.23 -15.95
N SER A 67 15.12 -4.29 -16.52
CA SER A 67 14.97 -4.63 -17.94
C SER A 67 15.69 -3.61 -18.82
N ASP A 68 15.58 -2.33 -18.49
CA ASP A 68 16.27 -1.25 -19.21
C ASP A 68 17.79 -1.33 -19.04
N ALA A 69 18.29 -1.64 -17.84
CA ALA A 69 19.70 -1.83 -17.56
C ALA A 69 20.26 -3.07 -18.28
N ALA A 70 19.52 -4.16 -18.34
CA ALA A 70 19.90 -5.38 -19.05
C ALA A 70 19.96 -5.16 -20.56
N MET A 71 19.02 -4.40 -21.12
CA MET A 71 19.01 -4.01 -22.53
C MET A 71 20.20 -3.11 -22.87
N ALA A 72 20.54 -2.17 -22.01
CA ALA A 72 21.69 -1.27 -22.19
C ALA A 72 23.04 -2.01 -22.09
N ALA A 73 23.13 -3.09 -21.33
CA ALA A 73 24.33 -3.90 -21.16
C ALA A 73 24.57 -4.92 -22.29
N GLY A 74 23.66 -5.06 -23.27
CA GLY A 74 23.86 -5.92 -24.46
C GLY A 74 23.95 -7.41 -24.18
N GLY A 75 23.47 -7.90 -23.04
CA GLY A 75 23.57 -9.27 -22.59
C GLY A 75 22.27 -10.04 -22.70
N SER A 76 22.19 -10.90 -23.73
CA SER A 76 21.16 -11.94 -23.78
C SER A 76 21.50 -13.02 -22.76
N ASN A 77 20.97 -12.97 -21.58
CA ASN A 77 20.88 -14.12 -20.71
C ASN A 77 19.69 -14.02 -19.76
N GLY A 78 18.66 -14.75 -20.11
CA GLY A 78 17.98 -15.64 -19.22
C GLY A 78 16.90 -15.00 -18.37
N ALA A 79 15.72 -15.11 -18.87
CA ALA A 79 14.48 -15.23 -18.12
C ALA A 79 14.61 -16.23 -16.97
N GLU A 80 15.18 -15.83 -15.84
CA GLU A 80 15.09 -16.56 -14.57
C GLU A 80 15.41 -15.65 -13.38
N THR A 81 14.62 -14.59 -13.20
CA THR A 81 14.54 -13.91 -11.90
C THR A 81 13.17 -13.30 -11.67
N ALA A 82 12.14 -14.13 -11.80
CA ALA A 82 10.79 -13.80 -11.34
C ALA A 82 10.71 -13.86 -9.79
N GLY A 83 11.68 -13.28 -9.09
CA GLY A 83 11.76 -13.29 -7.64
C GLY A 83 12.77 -12.29 -7.06
N GLY A 84 13.38 -11.44 -7.90
CA GLY A 84 14.63 -10.80 -7.54
C GLY A 84 14.55 -9.57 -6.64
N TRP A 85 13.61 -8.68 -6.84
CA TRP A 85 13.71 -7.35 -6.22
C TRP A 85 12.91 -7.16 -4.95
N GLY A 86 11.79 -7.84 -4.79
CA GLY A 86 11.05 -7.85 -3.52
C GLY A 86 11.87 -8.41 -2.35
N ALA A 87 12.93 -9.18 -2.64
CA ALA A 87 13.84 -9.73 -1.64
C ALA A 87 15.10 -8.85 -1.41
N ARG A 88 15.37 -7.85 -2.29
CA ARG A 88 16.58 -7.04 -2.22
C ARG A 88 16.37 -5.62 -1.69
N VAL A 89 15.16 -5.08 -1.78
CA VAL A 89 14.85 -3.75 -1.25
C VAL A 89 14.20 -3.88 0.11
N THR A 90 14.89 -3.41 1.13
CA THR A 90 14.39 -3.43 2.49
C THR A 90 13.52 -2.21 2.77
N ASP A 91 12.58 -2.36 3.71
CA ASP A 91 11.75 -1.24 4.18
C ASP A 91 12.59 -0.06 4.69
N GLN A 92 13.80 -0.32 5.21
CA GLN A 92 14.72 0.72 5.66
C GLN A 92 15.30 1.53 4.50
N GLN A 93 15.65 0.87 3.39
CA GLN A 93 16.14 1.56 2.18
C GLN A 93 15.05 2.45 1.59
N VAL A 94 13.81 1.93 1.51
CA VAL A 94 12.65 2.72 1.08
C VAL A 94 12.42 3.92 1.98
N LEU A 95 12.55 3.75 3.29
CA LEU A 95 12.39 4.84 4.26
C LEU A 95 13.49 5.90 4.11
N ARG A 96 14.75 5.48 3.90
CA ARG A 96 15.87 6.40 3.66
C ARG A 96 15.65 7.22 2.39
N ALA A 97 15.29 6.55 1.29
CA ALA A 97 14.99 7.20 0.02
C ALA A 97 13.81 8.19 0.14
N ALA A 98 12.75 7.78 0.80
CA ALA A 98 11.57 8.63 1.00
C ALA A 98 11.89 9.91 1.77
N ARG A 99 12.76 9.83 2.78
CA ARG A 99 13.16 11.01 3.59
C ARG A 99 13.97 12.05 2.81
N GLN A 100 14.57 11.67 1.70
CA GLN A 100 15.29 12.59 0.81
C GLN A 100 14.36 13.35 -0.13
N LEU A 101 13.12 12.88 -0.27
CA LEU A 101 12.13 13.51 -1.13
C LEU A 101 11.46 14.70 -0.43
N PRO A 102 11.22 15.81 -1.14
CA PRO A 102 10.52 16.96 -0.61
C PRO A 102 9.09 16.57 -0.23
N GLY A 103 8.69 16.90 0.98
CA GLY A 103 7.35 16.58 1.52
C GLY A 103 7.25 15.23 2.24
N LEU A 104 8.30 14.42 2.29
CA LEU A 104 8.35 13.13 3.00
C LEU A 104 9.46 13.07 4.06
N ALA A 105 10.12 14.17 4.34
CA ALA A 105 11.21 14.26 5.34
C ALA A 105 10.79 13.74 6.73
N ASP A 106 9.52 13.94 7.11
CA ASP A 106 8.95 13.52 8.40
C ASP A 106 8.34 12.10 8.37
N THR A 107 8.58 11.32 7.30
CA THR A 107 8.04 9.96 7.18
C THR A 107 8.58 9.08 8.29
N ALA A 108 7.69 8.57 9.14
CA ALA A 108 8.06 7.77 10.30
C ALA A 108 8.36 6.31 9.94
N CYS A 109 7.72 5.76 8.90
CA CYS A 109 7.86 4.36 8.50
C CYS A 109 7.73 4.18 6.98
N ALA A 110 8.25 3.05 6.49
CA ALA A 110 8.17 2.69 5.07
C ALA A 110 6.71 2.57 4.56
N ALA A 111 5.77 2.16 5.41
CA ALA A 111 4.36 2.08 5.07
C ALA A 111 3.77 3.45 4.65
N ASP A 112 4.24 4.54 5.26
CA ASP A 112 3.83 5.90 4.87
C ASP A 112 4.38 6.30 3.50
N ALA A 113 5.60 5.86 3.17
CA ALA A 113 6.20 6.05 1.85
C ALA A 113 5.42 5.28 0.78
N PHE A 114 5.14 4.00 1.02
CA PHE A 114 4.32 3.20 0.11
C PHE A 114 2.91 3.77 -0.08
N ARG A 115 2.29 4.27 1.00
CA ARG A 115 0.99 4.92 0.89
C ARG A 115 1.05 6.18 0.03
N SER A 116 2.05 7.02 0.21
CA SER A 116 2.24 8.23 -0.59
C SER A 116 2.46 7.92 -2.07
N LEU A 117 3.18 6.81 -2.35
CA LEU A 117 3.36 6.29 -3.69
C LEU A 117 2.03 5.75 -4.28
N GLY A 118 1.27 5.00 -3.51
CA GLY A 118 -0.03 4.45 -3.92
C GLY A 118 -1.12 5.52 -4.08
N GLU A 119 -1.01 6.63 -3.36
CA GLU A 119 -1.88 7.82 -3.52
C GLU A 119 -1.43 8.74 -4.66
N GLY A 120 -0.32 8.43 -5.33
CA GLY A 120 0.24 9.25 -6.41
C GLY A 120 0.84 10.58 -5.98
N LYS A 121 1.19 10.73 -4.70
CA LYS A 121 1.83 11.95 -4.18
C LYS A 121 3.30 12.05 -4.56
N ILE A 122 3.93 10.91 -4.81
CA ILE A 122 5.32 10.78 -5.28
C ILE A 122 5.35 9.84 -6.47
N ALA A 123 6.28 10.06 -7.37
CA ALA A 123 6.52 9.15 -8.48
C ALA A 123 7.48 8.04 -8.06
N ALA A 124 7.29 6.84 -8.63
CA ALA A 124 8.19 5.72 -8.38
C ALA A 124 9.62 6.01 -8.86
N ALA A 125 9.76 6.75 -9.97
CA ALA A 125 11.06 7.16 -10.50
C ALA A 125 11.86 8.04 -9.52
N ASP A 126 11.19 8.96 -8.81
CA ASP A 126 11.82 9.82 -7.82
C ASP A 126 12.33 8.98 -6.64
N LEU A 127 11.53 8.00 -6.20
CA LEU A 127 11.93 7.10 -5.12
C LEU A 127 13.11 6.21 -5.55
N LEU A 128 13.10 5.70 -6.78
CA LEU A 128 14.19 4.90 -7.35
C LEU A 128 15.50 5.68 -7.47
N ALA A 129 15.45 6.95 -7.87
CA ALA A 129 16.61 7.81 -7.99
C ALA A 129 17.37 8.02 -6.66
N HIS A 130 16.66 7.88 -5.53
CA HIS A 130 17.21 8.01 -4.18
C HIS A 130 17.39 6.67 -3.48
N LEU A 131 17.05 5.56 -4.16
CA LEU A 131 17.21 4.22 -3.61
C LEU A 131 18.65 3.77 -3.85
N ASP A 132 19.43 3.68 -2.79
CA ASP A 132 20.80 3.15 -2.83
C ASP A 132 20.73 1.63 -3.03
N LEU A 133 20.90 1.20 -4.29
CA LEU A 133 20.90 -0.23 -4.66
C LEU A 133 22.26 -0.91 -4.35
N SER A 134 23.25 -0.15 -3.89
CA SER A 134 24.63 -0.61 -3.66
C SER A 134 24.96 -0.92 -2.20
N ALA A 135 24.02 -0.80 -1.27
CA ALA A 135 24.30 -1.12 0.13
C ALA A 135 23.98 -2.58 0.44
N ASP A 136 24.95 -3.45 0.22
CA ASP A 136 25.16 -4.65 1.01
C ASP A 136 25.34 -4.21 2.48
N ASP A 137 24.27 -4.06 3.23
CA ASP A 137 24.33 -3.93 4.68
C ASP A 137 24.04 -5.30 5.30
N ALA A 138 25.00 -6.22 5.07
CA ALA A 138 25.14 -7.42 5.84
C ALA A 138 26.06 -7.11 7.02
N THR A 139 25.47 -6.68 8.15
CA THR A 139 26.09 -6.83 9.48
C THR A 139 25.01 -6.84 10.56
#